data_cfc08bd0a6b9a4264843fb58fe1009fb
#
_entry.id   cfc08bd0a6b9a4264843fb58fe1009fb
#
_cell.length_a   1.000
_cell.length_b   1.000
_cell.length_c   1.000
_cell.angle_alpha   90.00
_cell.angle_beta   90.00
_cell.angle_gamma   90.00
#
_symmetry.space_group_name_H-M   'P 1'
#
loop_
_entity.id
_entity.type
_entity.pdbx_description
1 polymer ?
#
loop_
_entity_poly.entity_id
_entity_poly.type
_entity_poly.pdbx_seq_one_letter_code
_entity_poly.pdbx_strand_id
1 'polypeptide(L)'
;IMQNWTAWLGQYGLGDNWLRVGGMFTDTGMDADAMFRATAAPYTGWSGFNYDNGVPQNRIVEFMIEAARNGIRLAVIGPRFLEMFHEVNRAIDITDKRWIIGHLDTLNADQIQKASDLGVVMTTHTNRYIYKHGHILRDELGPERLNDIAPVRRLLDAGVNIALATDNVPTTLFYPIWHVVSRWNMVSNDRIAPEQAISREEALRCGTMGGAYLTFEEDRKGSLEEGKLADMAVLSTDPLTCTEEEIKDIVADITIVGGKVVYERNTKI
;
A
#
# COMPACT_ATOMS: atom_id res chain seq x y z
N ILE A 1 2.99 21.92 18.66
CA ILE A 1 3.15 20.46 18.88
C ILE A 1 3.91 19.84 17.71
N MET A 2 3.47 20.03 16.46
CA MET A 2 4.12 19.44 15.28
C MET A 2 5.59 19.85 15.11
N GLN A 3 5.97 21.09 15.41
CA GLN A 3 7.36 21.51 15.38
C GLN A 3 8.28 20.62 16.25
N ASN A 4 7.77 20.15 17.40
CA ASN A 4 8.52 19.25 18.27
C ASN A 4 8.65 17.83 17.68
N TRP A 5 7.76 17.46 16.75
CA TRP A 5 7.77 16.15 16.10
C TRP A 5 8.62 16.10 14.83
N THR A 6 9.04 17.26 14.31
CA THR A 6 9.88 17.35 13.10
C THR A 6 11.16 16.57 13.25
N ALA A 7 11.75 16.54 14.45
CA ALA A 7 12.97 15.79 14.73
C ALA A 7 12.80 14.25 14.57
N TRP A 8 11.57 13.75 14.71
CA TRP A 8 11.27 12.31 14.63
C TRP A 8 10.63 11.91 13.31
N LEU A 9 9.80 12.79 12.76
CA LEU A 9 8.89 12.49 11.65
C LEU A 9 9.24 13.25 10.38
N GLY A 10 10.09 14.28 10.48
CA GLY A 10 10.47 15.10 9.33
C GLY A 10 11.39 14.35 8.36
N GLN A 11 11.29 14.69 7.09
CA GLN A 11 12.09 14.09 6.00
C GLN A 11 11.90 12.56 5.95
N TYR A 12 12.97 11.80 6.17
CA TYR A 12 12.98 10.33 6.12
C TYR A 12 12.67 9.68 7.48
N GLY A 13 12.38 10.48 8.51
CA GLY A 13 12.15 10.01 9.87
C GLY A 13 13.41 9.65 10.65
N LEU A 14 13.25 9.53 11.97
CA LEU A 14 14.31 9.09 12.87
C LEU A 14 14.49 7.58 12.82
N GLY A 15 15.72 7.10 12.77
CA GLY A 15 16.01 5.68 12.83
C GLY A 15 17.28 5.27 12.10
N ASP A 16 17.42 3.96 11.92
CA ASP A 16 18.55 3.34 11.25
C ASP A 16 18.07 2.33 10.19
N ASN A 17 18.94 1.39 9.80
CA ASN A 17 18.61 0.37 8.80
C ASN A 17 17.63 -0.71 9.30
N TRP A 18 17.40 -0.80 10.62
CA TRP A 18 16.56 -1.81 11.25
C TRP A 18 15.20 -1.29 11.65
N LEU A 19 15.15 -0.03 12.12
CA LEU A 19 13.92 0.59 12.56
C LEU A 19 13.92 2.08 12.25
N ARG A 20 12.86 2.56 11.64
CA ARG A 20 12.68 3.98 11.31
C ARG A 20 11.24 4.42 11.50
N VAL A 21 11.07 5.63 12.02
CA VAL A 21 9.76 6.28 12.07
C VAL A 21 9.52 6.94 10.71
N GLY A 22 8.60 6.37 9.92
CA GLY A 22 8.41 6.75 8.51
C GLY A 22 7.43 7.88 8.25
N GLY A 23 6.76 8.41 9.27
CA GLY A 23 5.73 9.45 9.13
C GLY A 23 4.60 9.28 10.14
N MET A 24 3.50 9.96 9.90
CA MET A 24 2.28 9.87 10.72
C MET A 24 1.17 9.18 9.94
N PHE A 25 0.44 8.33 10.62
CA PHE A 25 -0.83 7.81 10.12
C PHE A 25 -1.98 8.68 10.65
N THR A 26 -2.93 9.00 9.80
CA THR A 26 -4.19 9.64 10.18
C THR A 26 -5.34 9.07 9.37
N ASP A 27 -6.48 8.95 9.99
CA ASP A 27 -7.74 8.62 9.34
C ASP A 27 -8.82 9.57 9.84
N THR A 28 -9.78 9.87 8.98
CA THR A 28 -10.94 10.67 9.38
C THR A 28 -12.11 9.73 9.60
N GLY A 29 -12.50 9.51 10.80
CA GLY A 29 -13.59 8.61 11.13
C GLY A 29 -14.99 9.00 10.62
N MET A 30 -15.08 9.89 9.64
CA MET A 30 -16.37 10.45 9.18
C MET A 30 -17.09 9.63 8.11
N ASP A 31 -16.49 8.57 7.57
CA ASP A 31 -17.23 7.68 6.69
C ASP A 31 -17.95 6.54 7.43
N ALA A 32 -18.96 5.98 6.78
CA ALA A 32 -19.73 4.89 7.35
C ALA A 32 -18.89 3.66 7.70
N ASP A 33 -17.83 3.40 6.95
CA ASP A 33 -16.92 2.26 7.17
C ASP A 33 -16.06 2.48 8.42
N ALA A 34 -15.56 3.70 8.64
CA ALA A 34 -14.84 4.05 9.85
C ALA A 34 -15.74 4.03 11.10
N MET A 35 -16.96 4.53 10.99
CA MET A 35 -17.94 4.43 12.07
C MET A 35 -18.31 2.99 12.37
N PHE A 36 -18.49 2.15 11.34
CA PHE A 36 -18.73 0.73 11.52
C PHE A 36 -17.54 0.05 12.23
N ARG A 37 -16.31 0.33 11.81
CA ARG A 37 -15.12 -0.20 12.48
C ARG A 37 -15.02 0.22 13.95
N ALA A 38 -15.28 1.48 14.25
CA ALA A 38 -15.30 1.97 15.62
C ALA A 38 -16.35 1.27 16.48
N THR A 39 -17.55 1.06 15.95
CA THR A 39 -18.62 0.34 16.62
C THR A 39 -18.31 -1.15 16.79
N ALA A 40 -17.68 -1.77 15.82
CA ALA A 40 -17.32 -3.18 15.81
C ALA A 40 -15.99 -3.48 16.52
N ALA A 41 -15.24 -2.47 16.95
CA ALA A 41 -13.90 -2.62 17.50
C ALA A 41 -13.79 -3.68 18.61
N PRO A 42 -14.72 -3.79 19.57
CA PRO A 42 -14.67 -4.82 20.63
C PRO A 42 -14.72 -6.24 20.08
N TYR A 43 -15.28 -6.44 18.89
CA TYR A 43 -15.48 -7.75 18.28
C TYR A 43 -14.44 -8.09 17.22
N THR A 44 -13.72 -7.10 16.71
CA THR A 44 -12.77 -7.27 15.60
C THR A 44 -11.31 -7.26 16.04
N GLY A 45 -11.03 -7.05 17.34
CA GLY A 45 -9.68 -6.89 17.85
C GLY A 45 -9.04 -5.52 17.59
N TRP A 46 -9.76 -4.57 17.02
CA TRP A 46 -9.32 -3.20 16.76
C TRP A 46 -9.57 -2.27 17.94
N SER A 47 -9.74 -2.80 19.13
CA SER A 47 -10.09 -2.11 20.38
C SER A 47 -9.00 -1.16 20.87
N GLY A 48 -8.22 -0.57 20.26
CA GLY A 48 -7.27 0.50 20.64
C GLY A 48 -7.29 1.64 19.65
N PHE A 49 -8.03 1.49 18.56
CA PHE A 49 -8.13 2.50 17.52
C PHE A 49 -9.51 3.18 17.61
N ASN A 50 -9.55 4.31 18.24
CA ASN A 50 -10.73 5.15 18.19
C ASN A 50 -10.65 6.01 16.94
N TYR A 51 -11.42 5.65 15.91
CA TYR A 51 -11.55 6.41 14.68
C TYR A 51 -12.60 7.51 14.77
N ASP A 52 -13.24 7.64 15.91
CA ASP A 52 -14.18 8.74 16.16
C ASP A 52 -13.39 10.02 16.40
N ASN A 53 -12.97 10.61 15.34
CA ASN A 53 -12.35 11.91 15.42
C ASN A 53 -13.30 13.04 15.07
N GLY A 54 -14.56 12.81 14.76
CA GLY A 54 -15.57 13.86 14.60
C GLY A 54 -15.06 15.21 14.07
N VAL A 55 -13.80 15.23 13.59
CA VAL A 55 -13.11 16.45 13.19
C VAL A 55 -13.59 16.83 11.79
N PRO A 56 -14.10 18.05 11.62
CA PRO A 56 -14.51 18.53 10.30
C PRO A 56 -13.36 18.48 9.28
N GLN A 57 -13.68 18.19 8.02
CA GLN A 57 -12.69 18.03 6.94
C GLN A 57 -11.72 19.21 6.83
N ASN A 58 -12.19 20.44 6.94
CA ASN A 58 -11.34 21.63 6.91
C ASN A 58 -10.26 21.62 7.99
N ARG A 59 -10.59 21.14 9.20
CA ARG A 59 -9.62 21.03 10.30
C ARG A 59 -8.57 19.96 10.04
N ILE A 60 -8.94 18.91 9.32
CA ILE A 60 -8.01 17.87 8.91
C ILE A 60 -7.07 18.40 7.82
N VAL A 61 -7.59 19.15 6.87
CA VAL A 61 -6.77 19.82 5.84
C VAL A 61 -5.80 20.81 6.49
N GLU A 62 -6.24 21.61 7.46
CA GLU A 62 -5.34 22.48 8.24
C GLU A 62 -4.21 21.68 8.93
N PHE A 63 -4.56 20.57 9.55
CA PHE A 63 -3.58 19.65 10.15
C PHE A 63 -2.59 19.09 9.12
N MET A 64 -3.08 18.69 7.96
CA MET A 64 -2.25 18.18 6.87
C MET A 64 -1.32 19.26 6.28
N ILE A 65 -1.81 20.50 6.13
CA ILE A 65 -1.00 21.66 5.72
C ILE A 65 0.13 21.90 6.74
N GLU A 66 -0.17 21.82 8.03
CA GLU A 66 0.83 21.99 9.07
C GLU A 66 1.84 20.83 9.09
N ALA A 67 1.41 19.59 8.81
CA ALA A 67 2.30 18.45 8.62
C ALA A 67 3.24 18.68 7.43
N ALA A 68 2.68 19.10 6.26
CA ALA A 68 3.47 19.41 5.08
C ALA A 68 4.51 20.51 5.31
N ARG A 69 4.10 21.58 6.04
CA ARG A 69 4.99 22.71 6.41
C ARG A 69 6.17 22.26 7.26
N ASN A 70 5.96 21.25 8.11
CA ASN A 70 7.00 20.70 8.97
C ASN A 70 7.75 19.50 8.34
N GLY A 71 7.54 19.23 7.05
CA GLY A 71 8.18 18.11 6.35
C GLY A 71 7.74 16.72 6.83
N ILE A 72 6.59 16.63 7.51
CA ILE A 72 6.07 15.37 8.05
C ILE A 72 5.26 14.66 6.95
N ARG A 73 5.64 13.42 6.67
CA ARG A 73 4.92 12.56 5.74
C ARG A 73 3.67 11.98 6.38
N LEU A 74 2.58 11.94 5.61
CA LEU A 74 1.32 11.35 6.05
C LEU A 74 1.01 10.06 5.32
N ALA A 75 0.44 9.11 6.06
CA ALA A 75 -0.22 7.94 5.55
C ALA A 75 -1.70 7.98 5.94
N VAL A 76 -2.56 7.67 4.98
CA VAL A 76 -4.03 7.71 5.15
C VAL A 76 -4.66 6.46 4.54
N ILE A 77 -5.94 6.22 4.81
CA ILE A 77 -6.70 5.10 4.25
C ILE A 77 -7.82 5.61 3.34
N GLY A 78 -7.81 5.11 2.12
CA GLY A 78 -8.86 5.29 1.13
C GLY A 78 -8.67 6.48 0.20
N PRO A 79 -9.16 6.34 -1.04
CA PRO A 79 -8.98 7.33 -2.10
C PRO A 79 -9.63 8.69 -1.85
N ARG A 80 -10.58 8.80 -0.91
CA ARG A 80 -11.21 10.07 -0.51
C ARG A 80 -10.21 11.15 -0.11
N PHE A 81 -9.03 10.75 0.38
CA PHE A 81 -7.97 11.68 0.78
C PHE A 81 -7.28 12.36 -0.40
N LEU A 82 -7.48 11.91 -1.63
CA LEU A 82 -6.91 12.59 -2.81
C LEU A 82 -7.37 14.03 -2.93
N GLU A 83 -8.64 14.31 -2.64
CA GLU A 83 -9.17 15.69 -2.67
C GLU A 83 -8.53 16.55 -1.57
N MET A 84 -8.39 16.01 -0.37
CA MET A 84 -7.72 16.72 0.73
C MET A 84 -6.24 16.96 0.42
N PHE A 85 -5.54 15.98 -0.14
CA PHE A 85 -4.15 16.13 -0.55
C PHE A 85 -3.99 17.15 -1.67
N HIS A 86 -4.94 17.18 -2.62
CA HIS A 86 -4.96 18.23 -3.66
C HIS A 86 -5.15 19.63 -3.05
N GLU A 87 -6.03 19.77 -2.06
CA GLU A 87 -6.22 21.04 -1.34
C GLU A 87 -4.96 21.44 -0.57
N VAL A 88 -4.29 20.50 0.10
CA VAL A 88 -2.99 20.72 0.76
C VAL A 88 -1.95 21.18 -0.25
N ASN A 89 -1.85 20.50 -1.40
CA ASN A 89 -0.87 20.80 -2.44
C ASN A 89 -1.00 22.23 -3.01
N ARG A 90 -2.22 22.76 -3.03
CA ARG A 90 -2.46 24.18 -3.41
C ARG A 90 -1.85 25.17 -2.43
N ALA A 91 -1.69 24.79 -1.17
CA ALA A 91 -1.12 25.63 -0.13
C ALA A 91 0.39 25.37 0.06
N ILE A 92 0.82 24.14 -0.04
CA ILE A 92 2.21 23.71 0.13
C ILE A 92 2.45 22.49 -0.78
N ASP A 93 3.46 22.58 -1.63
CA ASP A 93 3.85 21.48 -2.52
C ASP A 93 4.18 20.20 -1.73
N ILE A 94 3.48 19.10 -2.07
CA ILE A 94 3.69 17.78 -1.49
C ILE A 94 4.14 16.73 -2.54
N THR A 95 4.38 17.12 -3.76
CA THR A 95 4.65 16.21 -4.88
C THR A 95 5.90 15.36 -4.69
N ASP A 96 6.87 15.85 -3.92
CA ASP A 96 8.12 15.14 -3.57
C ASP A 96 8.05 14.39 -2.23
N LYS A 97 6.95 14.50 -1.48
CA LYS A 97 6.85 13.99 -0.11
C LYS A 97 6.43 12.54 -0.03
N ARG A 98 6.03 11.94 -1.14
CA ARG A 98 5.58 10.55 -1.21
C ARG A 98 4.56 10.21 -0.13
N TRP A 99 3.56 11.07 0.04
CA TRP A 99 2.47 10.79 0.97
C TRP A 99 1.74 9.52 0.53
N ILE A 100 1.23 8.76 1.50
CA ILE A 100 0.75 7.41 1.26
C ILE A 100 -0.77 7.37 1.35
N ILE A 101 -1.41 6.73 0.36
CA ILE A 101 -2.82 6.35 0.42
C ILE A 101 -2.90 4.83 0.41
N GLY A 102 -3.35 4.28 1.52
CA GLY A 102 -3.55 2.85 1.69
C GLY A 102 -4.94 2.37 1.29
N HIS A 103 -5.13 1.06 1.27
CA HIS A 103 -6.40 0.40 1.00
C HIS A 103 -7.02 0.81 -0.33
N LEU A 104 -6.27 0.65 -1.41
CA LEU A 104 -6.74 0.89 -2.77
C LEU A 104 -7.96 0.01 -3.07
N ASP A 105 -9.15 0.61 -3.05
CA ASP A 105 -10.43 -0.02 -3.38
C ASP A 105 -10.87 0.31 -4.81
N THR A 106 -11.33 1.53 -5.05
CA THR A 106 -11.79 1.97 -6.37
C THR A 106 -11.25 3.37 -6.70
N LEU A 107 -10.81 3.55 -7.95
CA LEU A 107 -10.38 4.85 -8.48
C LEU A 107 -10.85 5.03 -9.92
N ASN A 108 -11.48 6.15 -10.19
CA ASN A 108 -11.77 6.58 -11.56
C ASN A 108 -10.56 7.27 -12.22
N ALA A 109 -10.69 7.64 -13.50
CA ALA A 109 -9.60 8.25 -14.27
C ALA A 109 -9.09 9.57 -13.65
N ASP A 110 -10.00 10.42 -13.18
CA ASP A 110 -9.64 11.72 -12.59
C ASP A 110 -8.87 11.53 -11.27
N GLN A 111 -9.26 10.55 -10.47
CA GLN A 111 -8.56 10.22 -9.23
C GLN A 111 -7.16 9.65 -9.49
N ILE A 112 -7.01 8.81 -10.52
CA ILE A 112 -5.72 8.29 -10.96
C ILE A 112 -4.80 9.43 -11.41
N GLN A 113 -5.31 10.36 -12.21
CA GLN A 113 -4.54 11.53 -12.64
C GLN A 113 -4.11 12.38 -11.43
N LYS A 114 -5.01 12.66 -10.50
CA LYS A 114 -4.66 13.37 -9.26
C LYS A 114 -3.60 12.64 -8.44
N ALA A 115 -3.68 11.32 -8.35
CA ALA A 115 -2.67 10.53 -7.64
C ALA A 115 -1.28 10.67 -8.28
N SER A 116 -1.22 10.66 -9.62
CA SER A 116 0.00 10.89 -10.39
C SER A 116 0.54 12.30 -10.16
N ASP A 117 -0.30 13.34 -10.32
CA ASP A 117 0.08 14.74 -10.16
C ASP A 117 0.59 15.08 -8.76
N LEU A 118 0.05 14.41 -7.74
CA LEU A 118 0.43 14.59 -6.34
C LEU A 118 1.68 13.79 -5.93
N GLY A 119 2.19 12.91 -6.78
CA GLY A 119 3.33 12.05 -6.44
C GLY A 119 3.09 11.12 -5.26
N VAL A 120 1.83 10.76 -4.99
CA VAL A 120 1.50 9.88 -3.86
C VAL A 120 1.93 8.44 -4.14
N VAL A 121 2.17 7.70 -3.07
CA VAL A 121 2.38 6.24 -3.13
C VAL A 121 1.09 5.55 -2.73
N MET A 122 0.64 4.61 -3.56
CA MET A 122 -0.54 3.80 -3.25
C MET A 122 -0.13 2.47 -2.64
N THR A 123 -0.81 2.04 -1.57
CA THR A 123 -0.69 0.66 -1.08
C THR A 123 -1.98 -0.11 -1.27
N THR A 124 -1.83 -1.41 -1.49
CA THR A 124 -2.97 -2.26 -1.84
C THR A 124 -3.58 -2.96 -0.62
N HIS A 125 -4.82 -3.41 -0.78
CA HIS A 125 -5.46 -4.38 0.10
C HIS A 125 -6.19 -5.41 -0.78
N THR A 126 -5.42 -6.11 -1.61
CA THR A 126 -5.92 -7.00 -2.66
C THR A 126 -6.72 -8.18 -2.12
N ASN A 127 -6.37 -8.65 -0.92
CA ASN A 127 -7.11 -9.72 -0.24
C ASN A 127 -8.58 -9.32 -0.01
N ARG A 128 -8.85 -8.06 0.32
CA ARG A 128 -10.21 -7.55 0.50
C ARG A 128 -10.86 -7.23 -0.84
N TYR A 129 -10.26 -6.35 -1.64
CA TYR A 129 -10.94 -5.69 -2.76
C TYR A 129 -10.90 -6.47 -4.07
N ILE A 130 -10.04 -7.49 -4.19
CA ILE A 130 -10.03 -8.41 -5.32
C ILE A 130 -10.54 -9.78 -4.87
N TYR A 131 -9.84 -10.42 -3.93
CA TYR A 131 -10.01 -11.83 -3.61
C TYR A 131 -11.33 -12.13 -2.88
N LYS A 132 -11.68 -11.37 -1.82
CA LYS A 132 -12.88 -11.65 -1.01
C LYS A 132 -14.11 -10.87 -1.45
N HIS A 133 -14.00 -9.57 -1.63
CA HIS A 133 -15.14 -8.67 -1.83
C HIS A 133 -15.20 -8.05 -3.24
N GLY A 134 -14.29 -8.42 -4.14
CA GLY A 134 -14.28 -7.87 -5.50
C GLY A 134 -15.59 -8.06 -6.27
N HIS A 135 -16.27 -9.18 -6.05
CA HIS A 135 -17.60 -9.44 -6.65
C HIS A 135 -18.65 -8.43 -6.16
N ILE A 136 -18.62 -8.01 -4.90
CA ILE A 136 -19.53 -7.00 -4.37
C ILE A 136 -19.28 -5.67 -5.07
N LEU A 137 -18.02 -5.23 -5.15
CA LEU A 137 -17.66 -4.00 -5.85
C LEU A 137 -18.06 -4.04 -7.33
N ARG A 138 -17.87 -5.18 -8.00
CA ARG A 138 -18.31 -5.38 -9.38
C ARG A 138 -19.82 -5.19 -9.54
N ASP A 139 -20.59 -5.81 -8.65
CA ASP A 139 -22.05 -5.77 -8.72
C ASP A 139 -22.60 -4.37 -8.37
N GLU A 140 -21.95 -3.65 -7.47
CA GLU A 140 -22.31 -2.27 -7.10
C GLU A 140 -21.96 -1.26 -8.18
N LEU A 141 -20.78 -1.38 -8.80
CA LEU A 141 -20.27 -0.41 -9.78
C LEU A 141 -20.83 -0.65 -11.19
N GLY A 142 -21.18 -1.90 -11.50
CA GLY A 142 -21.63 -2.30 -12.82
C GLY A 142 -20.48 -2.35 -13.86
N PRO A 143 -20.82 -2.79 -15.10
CA PRO A 143 -19.82 -3.08 -16.13
C PRO A 143 -19.02 -1.86 -16.59
N GLU A 144 -19.63 -0.67 -16.61
CA GLU A 144 -18.99 0.57 -17.07
C GLU A 144 -17.82 1.00 -16.17
N ARG A 145 -17.87 0.62 -14.89
CA ARG A 145 -16.89 1.02 -13.89
C ARG A 145 -16.07 -0.16 -13.36
N LEU A 146 -16.17 -1.32 -14.00
CA LEU A 146 -15.44 -2.53 -13.58
C LEU A 146 -13.93 -2.28 -13.43
N ASN A 147 -13.35 -1.53 -14.35
CA ASN A 147 -11.93 -1.20 -14.35
C ASN A 147 -11.52 -0.14 -13.32
N ASP A 148 -12.45 0.37 -12.53
CA ASP A 148 -12.15 1.21 -11.37
C ASP A 148 -11.74 0.38 -10.14
N ILE A 149 -12.05 -0.92 -10.11
CA ILE A 149 -11.76 -1.81 -8.98
C ILE A 149 -10.27 -2.13 -8.89
N ALA A 150 -9.63 -1.66 -7.82
CA ALA A 150 -8.20 -1.84 -7.58
C ALA A 150 -7.38 -1.67 -8.88
N PRO A 151 -7.38 -0.47 -9.51
CA PRO A 151 -6.94 -0.24 -10.90
C PRO A 151 -5.42 -0.19 -11.00
N VAL A 152 -4.75 -1.28 -10.63
CA VAL A 152 -3.29 -1.37 -10.54
C VAL A 152 -2.63 -1.10 -11.89
N ARG A 153 -3.17 -1.66 -12.99
CA ARG A 153 -2.64 -1.43 -14.34
C ARG A 153 -2.67 0.06 -14.69
N ARG A 154 -3.84 0.68 -14.54
CA ARG A 154 -4.02 2.10 -14.88
C ARG A 154 -3.16 3.03 -14.02
N LEU A 155 -2.95 2.70 -12.75
CA LEU A 155 -2.06 3.45 -11.86
C LEU A 155 -0.60 3.35 -12.31
N LEU A 156 -0.13 2.15 -12.67
CA LEU A 156 1.23 1.97 -13.19
C LEU A 156 1.42 2.71 -14.53
N ASP A 157 0.44 2.66 -15.42
CA ASP A 157 0.45 3.38 -16.71
C ASP A 157 0.49 4.91 -16.51
N ALA A 158 -0.12 5.41 -15.45
CA ALA A 158 -0.08 6.82 -15.05
C ALA A 158 1.20 7.19 -14.27
N GLY A 159 2.13 6.26 -14.06
CA GLY A 159 3.38 6.50 -13.33
C GLY A 159 3.24 6.57 -11.82
N VAL A 160 2.09 6.15 -11.24
CA VAL A 160 1.90 6.12 -9.80
C VAL A 160 2.68 4.95 -9.19
N ASN A 161 3.46 5.22 -8.16
CA ASN A 161 4.17 4.17 -7.45
C ASN A 161 3.23 3.36 -6.56
N ILE A 162 3.30 2.04 -6.68
CA ILE A 162 2.50 1.09 -5.92
C ILE A 162 3.40 0.21 -5.08
N ALA A 163 3.09 0.10 -3.79
CA ALA A 163 3.66 -0.89 -2.90
C ALA A 163 2.60 -1.94 -2.55
N LEU A 164 2.87 -3.21 -2.83
CA LEU A 164 1.97 -4.28 -2.43
C LEU A 164 1.96 -4.46 -0.92
N ALA A 165 0.78 -4.62 -0.36
CA ALA A 165 0.58 -4.85 1.06
C ALA A 165 -0.39 -6.00 1.29
N THR A 166 -0.18 -6.75 2.37
CA THR A 166 -1.02 -7.89 2.73
C THR A 166 -2.26 -7.46 3.46
N ASP A 167 -2.14 -6.51 4.35
CA ASP A 167 -3.09 -6.19 5.40
C ASP A 167 -3.64 -7.45 6.10
N ASN A 168 -3.53 -7.54 7.38
CA ASN A 168 -3.93 -8.71 8.17
C ASN A 168 -3.23 -10.02 7.75
N VAL A 169 -3.96 -10.96 7.17
CA VAL A 169 -3.49 -12.30 6.84
C VAL A 169 -3.92 -12.69 5.42
N PRO A 170 -3.15 -13.51 4.75
CA PRO A 170 -1.84 -14.10 5.11
C PRO A 170 -0.71 -13.06 5.03
N THR A 171 0.34 -13.24 5.84
CA THR A 171 1.47 -12.30 5.94
C THR A 171 2.54 -12.49 4.85
N THR A 172 2.24 -13.19 3.78
CA THR A 172 3.15 -13.39 2.64
C THR A 172 2.83 -12.44 1.49
N LEU A 173 3.85 -11.83 0.91
CA LEU A 173 3.70 -10.97 -0.28
C LEU A 173 3.31 -11.74 -1.55
N PHE A 174 3.46 -13.06 -1.59
CA PHE A 174 3.07 -13.85 -2.76
C PHE A 174 1.56 -13.93 -2.96
N TYR A 175 0.75 -13.73 -1.90
CA TYR A 175 -0.70 -13.57 -2.06
C TYR A 175 -1.07 -12.28 -2.81
N PRO A 176 -0.67 -11.07 -2.39
CA PRO A 176 -0.97 -9.86 -3.16
C PRO A 176 -0.33 -9.87 -4.56
N ILE A 177 0.84 -10.47 -4.76
CA ILE A 177 1.43 -10.68 -6.09
C ILE A 177 0.49 -11.54 -6.94
N TRP A 178 0.06 -12.69 -6.44
CA TRP A 178 -0.90 -13.55 -7.13
C TRP A 178 -2.22 -12.82 -7.42
N HIS A 179 -2.77 -12.05 -6.47
CA HIS A 179 -4.02 -11.32 -6.66
C HIS A 179 -3.94 -10.28 -7.78
N VAL A 180 -2.84 -9.53 -7.91
CA VAL A 180 -2.74 -8.52 -8.97
C VAL A 180 -2.42 -9.11 -10.33
N VAL A 181 -1.87 -10.33 -10.39
CA VAL A 181 -1.63 -11.08 -11.63
C VAL A 181 -2.90 -11.82 -12.05
N SER A 182 -3.49 -12.63 -11.17
CA SER A 182 -4.63 -13.49 -11.49
C SER A 182 -5.97 -12.74 -11.49
N ARG A 183 -6.14 -11.74 -10.66
CA ARG A 183 -7.41 -11.03 -10.40
C ARG A 183 -8.52 -11.96 -9.89
N TRP A 184 -8.16 -13.11 -9.32
CA TRP A 184 -9.10 -14.14 -8.91
C TRP A 184 -9.92 -13.74 -7.70
N ASN A 185 -11.23 -14.04 -7.74
CA ASN A 185 -12.16 -13.86 -6.63
C ASN A 185 -12.64 -15.22 -6.12
N MET A 186 -12.48 -15.46 -4.82
CA MET A 186 -12.78 -16.74 -4.22
C MET A 186 -14.28 -17.03 -4.10
N VAL A 187 -15.14 -16.00 -4.13
CA VAL A 187 -16.58 -16.15 -3.92
C VAL A 187 -17.29 -16.37 -5.24
N SER A 188 -17.04 -15.50 -6.23
CA SER A 188 -17.65 -15.62 -7.56
C SER A 188 -16.94 -16.64 -8.46
N ASN A 189 -15.76 -17.11 -8.06
CA ASN A 189 -14.96 -18.09 -8.79
C ASN A 189 -14.65 -17.64 -10.23
N ASP A 190 -14.35 -16.35 -10.37
CA ASP A 190 -13.99 -15.68 -11.62
C ASP A 190 -12.94 -14.56 -11.40
N ARG A 191 -12.58 -13.84 -12.44
CA ARG A 191 -11.61 -12.73 -12.39
C ARG A 191 -12.35 -11.40 -12.28
N ILE A 192 -11.93 -10.57 -11.33
CA ILE A 192 -12.45 -9.21 -11.14
C ILE A 192 -11.59 -8.21 -11.91
N ALA A 193 -12.23 -7.45 -12.81
CA ALA A 193 -11.54 -6.45 -13.64
C ALA A 193 -10.24 -7.01 -14.27
N PRO A 194 -10.30 -8.04 -15.11
CA PRO A 194 -9.11 -8.72 -15.64
C PRO A 194 -8.18 -7.78 -16.42
N GLU A 195 -8.71 -6.70 -17.01
CA GLU A 195 -7.93 -5.65 -17.69
C GLU A 195 -6.98 -4.89 -16.74
N GLN A 196 -7.18 -5.03 -15.42
CA GLN A 196 -6.30 -4.43 -14.40
C GLN A 196 -5.22 -5.40 -13.92
N ALA A 197 -5.10 -6.57 -14.52
CA ALA A 197 -3.99 -7.48 -14.27
C ALA A 197 -2.66 -6.86 -14.71
N ILE A 198 -1.60 -7.16 -13.96
CA ILE A 198 -0.23 -6.74 -14.29
C ILE A 198 0.66 -7.96 -14.50
N SER A 199 1.80 -7.78 -15.14
CA SER A 199 2.76 -8.87 -15.32
C SER A 199 3.38 -9.32 -13.99
N ARG A 200 3.99 -10.49 -13.98
CA ARG A 200 4.69 -11.04 -12.81
C ARG A 200 5.87 -10.17 -12.41
N GLU A 201 6.63 -9.67 -13.39
CA GLU A 201 7.74 -8.75 -13.18
C GLU A 201 7.27 -7.44 -12.54
N GLU A 202 6.17 -6.85 -13.04
CA GLU A 202 5.59 -5.65 -12.46
C GLU A 202 5.11 -5.91 -11.04
N ALA A 203 4.45 -7.05 -10.79
CA ALA A 203 3.97 -7.42 -9.46
C ALA A 203 5.13 -7.62 -8.47
N LEU A 204 6.22 -8.27 -8.89
CA LEU A 204 7.44 -8.40 -8.08
C LEU A 204 8.08 -7.04 -7.79
N ARG A 205 8.14 -6.14 -8.79
CA ARG A 205 8.63 -4.77 -8.58
C ARG A 205 7.77 -4.01 -7.58
N CYS A 206 6.45 -4.10 -7.66
CA CYS A 206 5.54 -3.51 -6.68
C CYS A 206 5.74 -4.10 -5.27
N GLY A 207 6.07 -5.39 -5.17
CA GLY A 207 6.34 -6.08 -3.90
C GLY A 207 7.72 -5.78 -3.30
N THR A 208 8.67 -5.30 -4.08
CA THR A 208 10.07 -5.06 -3.68
C THR A 208 10.45 -3.60 -3.81
N MET A 209 10.68 -3.10 -5.02
CA MET A 209 11.04 -1.71 -5.30
C MET A 209 9.95 -0.73 -4.86
N GLY A 210 8.67 -1.09 -4.99
CA GLY A 210 7.56 -0.26 -4.51
C GLY A 210 7.65 0.01 -3.01
N GLY A 211 7.96 -1.02 -2.23
CA GLY A 211 8.19 -0.89 -0.78
C GLY A 211 9.44 -0.07 -0.45
N ALA A 212 10.53 -0.27 -1.18
CA ALA A 212 11.76 0.51 -1.02
C ALA A 212 11.53 1.99 -1.36
N TYR A 213 10.85 2.28 -2.46
CA TYR A 213 10.48 3.64 -2.85
C TYR A 213 9.58 4.31 -1.79
N LEU A 214 8.60 3.57 -1.26
CA LEU A 214 7.74 4.05 -0.19
C LEU A 214 8.55 4.50 1.03
N THR A 215 9.67 3.87 1.33
CA THR A 215 10.51 4.17 2.50
C THR A 215 11.71 5.08 2.17
N PHE A 216 11.83 5.61 0.95
CA PHE A 216 12.99 6.38 0.46
C PHE A 216 14.30 5.59 0.53
N GLU A 217 14.26 4.32 0.21
CA GLU A 217 15.41 3.41 0.32
C GLU A 217 15.68 2.66 -1.00
N GLU A 218 15.09 3.08 -2.11
CA GLU A 218 15.25 2.47 -3.42
C GLU A 218 16.69 2.44 -3.93
N ASP A 219 17.50 3.36 -3.48
CA ASP A 219 18.96 3.39 -3.79
C ASP A 219 19.76 2.38 -2.96
N ARG A 220 19.14 1.78 -1.94
CA ARG A 220 19.82 0.92 -0.96
C ARG A 220 19.29 -0.50 -0.93
N LYS A 221 18.03 -0.73 -1.28
CA LYS A 221 17.36 -2.03 -1.25
C LYS A 221 16.23 -2.11 -2.27
N GLY A 222 15.54 -3.25 -2.35
CA GLY A 222 14.41 -3.49 -3.25
C GLY A 222 14.80 -4.15 -4.58
N SER A 223 16.08 -4.17 -4.94
CA SER A 223 16.64 -4.89 -6.10
C SER A 223 18.01 -5.49 -5.75
N LEU A 224 18.40 -6.49 -6.55
CA LEU A 224 19.70 -7.14 -6.44
C LEU A 224 20.69 -6.43 -7.38
N GLU A 225 21.31 -5.36 -6.90
CA GLU A 225 22.26 -4.56 -7.63
C GLU A 225 23.51 -4.33 -6.79
N GLU A 226 24.67 -4.19 -7.45
CA GLU A 226 25.93 -3.88 -6.78
C GLU A 226 25.82 -2.56 -6.02
N GLY A 227 26.30 -2.54 -4.76
CA GLY A 227 26.24 -1.40 -3.88
C GLY A 227 24.99 -1.31 -2.99
N LYS A 228 23.95 -2.11 -3.26
CA LYS A 228 22.79 -2.20 -2.37
C LYS A 228 22.99 -3.18 -1.22
N LEU A 229 22.11 -3.10 -0.23
CA LEU A 229 22.09 -4.04 0.89
C LEU A 229 21.88 -5.47 0.36
N ALA A 230 22.62 -6.42 0.92
CA ALA A 230 22.46 -7.83 0.60
C ALA A 230 21.28 -8.42 1.36
N ASP A 231 20.08 -7.88 1.08
CA ASP A 231 18.78 -8.34 1.59
C ASP A 231 18.10 -9.12 0.47
N MET A 232 18.00 -10.45 0.61
CA MET A 232 17.48 -11.31 -0.43
C MET A 232 16.80 -12.57 0.14
N ALA A 233 15.95 -13.17 -0.67
CA ALA A 233 15.35 -14.46 -0.38
C ALA A 233 15.63 -15.45 -1.51
N VAL A 234 15.99 -16.69 -1.17
CA VAL A 234 15.94 -17.83 -2.07
C VAL A 234 14.54 -18.42 -1.97
N LEU A 235 13.85 -18.52 -3.09
CA LEU A 235 12.45 -18.93 -3.13
C LEU A 235 12.32 -20.41 -3.48
N SER A 236 11.27 -21.05 -3.00
CA SER A 236 10.96 -22.47 -3.28
C SER A 236 10.65 -22.75 -4.74
N THR A 237 10.23 -21.74 -5.50
CA THR A 237 9.85 -21.85 -6.90
C THR A 237 10.10 -20.49 -7.58
N ASP A 238 10.45 -20.52 -8.86
CA ASP A 238 10.63 -19.31 -9.66
C ASP A 238 9.26 -18.64 -9.93
N PRO A 239 9.01 -17.43 -9.39
CA PRO A 239 7.74 -16.74 -9.56
C PRO A 239 7.44 -16.31 -11.00
N LEU A 240 8.47 -16.24 -11.86
CA LEU A 240 8.30 -15.82 -13.26
C LEU A 240 7.84 -16.96 -14.16
N THR A 241 8.16 -18.21 -13.81
CA THR A 241 7.95 -19.36 -14.70
C THR A 241 6.98 -20.42 -14.16
N CYS A 242 6.69 -20.43 -12.85
CA CYS A 242 5.73 -21.35 -12.26
C CYS A 242 4.31 -21.14 -12.81
N THR A 243 3.39 -22.05 -12.54
CA THR A 243 1.96 -21.83 -12.88
C THR A 243 1.39 -20.64 -12.10
N GLU A 244 0.33 -20.01 -12.60
CA GLU A 244 -0.29 -18.87 -11.94
C GLU A 244 -0.75 -19.22 -10.51
N GLU A 245 -1.31 -20.42 -10.34
CA GLU A 245 -1.79 -20.88 -9.04
C GLU A 245 -0.67 -21.14 -8.02
N GLU A 246 0.50 -21.54 -8.47
CA GLU A 246 1.65 -21.79 -7.59
C GLU A 246 2.23 -20.50 -7.00
N ILE A 247 1.98 -19.34 -7.60
CA ILE A 247 2.54 -18.07 -7.12
C ILE A 247 2.20 -17.83 -5.63
N LYS A 248 0.95 -18.06 -5.22
CA LYS A 248 0.50 -17.83 -3.83
C LYS A 248 1.13 -18.78 -2.80
N ASP A 249 1.66 -19.92 -3.27
CA ASP A 249 2.22 -20.98 -2.43
C ASP A 249 3.76 -20.87 -2.32
N ILE A 250 4.37 -19.89 -2.99
CA ILE A 250 5.81 -19.64 -2.91
C ILE A 250 6.18 -19.22 -1.49
N VAL A 251 7.24 -19.83 -0.98
CA VAL A 251 7.84 -19.51 0.32
C VAL A 251 9.33 -19.26 0.18
N ALA A 252 9.92 -18.59 1.16
CA ALA A 252 11.37 -18.46 1.23
C ALA A 252 11.98 -19.76 1.78
N ASP A 253 12.95 -20.31 1.07
CA ASP A 253 13.81 -21.39 1.57
C ASP A 253 14.94 -20.83 2.41
N ILE A 254 15.50 -19.69 1.99
CA ILE A 254 16.54 -18.97 2.73
C ILE A 254 16.20 -17.49 2.71
N THR A 255 16.34 -16.82 3.86
CA THR A 255 16.28 -15.37 3.97
C THR A 255 17.63 -14.82 4.43
N ILE A 256 18.13 -13.84 3.70
CA ILE A 256 19.41 -13.19 3.95
C ILE A 256 19.13 -11.71 4.23
N VAL A 257 19.68 -11.17 5.32
CA VAL A 257 19.57 -9.76 5.70
C VAL A 257 20.98 -9.23 6.00
N GLY A 258 21.36 -8.17 5.31
CA GLY A 258 22.72 -7.60 5.44
C GLY A 258 23.82 -8.62 5.13
N GLY A 259 23.60 -9.53 4.20
CA GLY A 259 24.55 -10.59 3.83
C GLY A 259 24.63 -11.77 4.79
N LYS A 260 23.77 -11.83 5.82
CA LYS A 260 23.73 -12.94 6.78
C LYS A 260 22.47 -13.75 6.61
N VAL A 261 22.59 -15.08 6.60
CA VAL A 261 21.43 -15.98 6.64
C VAL A 261 20.75 -15.82 8.01
N VAL A 262 19.48 -15.41 7.97
CA VAL A 262 18.64 -15.20 9.17
C VAL A 262 17.53 -16.24 9.29
N TYR A 263 17.23 -16.94 8.20
CA TYR A 263 16.25 -18.03 8.17
C TYR A 263 16.64 -19.05 7.10
N GLU A 264 16.45 -20.34 7.41
CA GLU A 264 16.60 -21.47 6.51
C GLU A 264 15.51 -22.51 6.82
N ARG A 265 14.68 -22.84 5.80
CA ARG A 265 13.42 -23.59 5.98
C ARG A 265 13.55 -24.98 6.62
N ASN A 266 14.62 -25.67 6.44
CA ASN A 266 14.79 -27.06 6.92
C ASN A 266 15.85 -27.20 8.01
N THR A 267 16.36 -26.11 8.53
CA THR A 267 17.30 -26.17 9.65
C THR A 267 16.52 -26.33 10.95
N LYS A 268 16.63 -27.49 11.58
CA LYS A 268 16.17 -27.66 12.97
C LYS A 268 17.04 -26.76 13.84
N ILE A 269 16.44 -25.70 14.37
CA ILE A 269 17.02 -24.87 15.43
C ILE A 269 17.03 -25.67 16.73
#